data_9442a74424a6dabdb48b3827a4201851
#
_entry.id   9442a74424a6dabdb48b3827a4201851
#
_cell.length_a   1.000
_cell.length_b   1.000
_cell.length_c   1.000
_cell.angle_alpha   90.00
_cell.angle_beta   90.00
_cell.angle_gamma   90.00
#
_symmetry.space_group_name_H-M   'P 1'
#
loop_
_entity.id
_entity.type
_entity.pdbx_description
1 polymer ?
#
loop_
_entity_poly.entity_id
_entity_poly.type
_entity_poly.pdbx_seq_one_letter_code
_entity_poly.pdbx_strand_id
1 'polypeptide(L)'
;MWKKLALVLLALLLIAGGVMFYLWRQVTALPQWYSEELTAAPEEPAPVKPDGTLVWKETGKRKELRNFHRRAAKQDPVVAKVIKASRASFEDGTLELGVVADLRNLPRDKLNDSQRELFQKVHDNFPSATDREIYIGVEDPAPVLVNGKIELGPTAKLKVGDLTYDLDAAAARLGMPTETLRAQFNAEAQRLGVTPP
;
A
#
# COMPACT_ATOMS: atom_id res chain seq x y z
N MET A 1 29.70 -29.16 28.97
CA MET A 1 28.32 -28.63 28.90
C MET A 1 28.25 -27.27 28.22
N TRP A 2 29.08 -26.32 28.53
CA TRP A 2 29.08 -24.97 27.98
C TRP A 2 29.20 -24.89 26.43
N LYS A 3 30.03 -25.71 25.78
CA LYS A 3 30.19 -25.76 24.31
C LYS A 3 28.88 -26.16 23.61
N LYS A 4 28.10 -27.09 24.18
CA LYS A 4 26.79 -27.50 23.63
C LYS A 4 25.75 -26.39 23.79
N LEU A 5 25.75 -25.69 24.93
CA LEU A 5 24.87 -24.55 25.18
C LEU A 5 25.19 -23.39 24.23
N ALA A 6 26.48 -23.07 24.01
CA ALA A 6 26.91 -22.04 23.07
C ALA A 6 26.50 -22.37 21.62
N LEU A 7 26.59 -23.63 21.20
CA LEU A 7 26.12 -24.08 19.87
C LEU A 7 24.62 -23.94 19.71
N VAL A 8 23.83 -24.28 20.73
CA VAL A 8 22.35 -24.11 20.69
C VAL A 8 21.97 -22.62 20.63
N LEU A 9 22.61 -21.76 21.43
CA LEU A 9 22.40 -20.31 21.38
C LEU A 9 22.78 -19.72 20.04
N LEU A 10 23.91 -20.14 19.44
CA LEU A 10 24.30 -19.70 18.12
C LEU A 10 23.28 -20.13 17.05
N ALA A 11 22.79 -21.37 17.10
CA ALA A 11 21.77 -21.85 16.18
C ALA A 11 20.44 -21.04 16.32
N LEU A 12 20.02 -20.75 17.57
CA LEU A 12 18.83 -19.92 17.80
C LEU A 12 19.01 -18.49 17.27
N LEU A 13 20.19 -17.89 17.45
CA LEU A 13 20.51 -16.56 16.91
C LEU A 13 20.51 -16.55 15.37
N LEU A 14 21.03 -17.60 14.73
CA LEU A 14 21.01 -17.72 13.27
C LEU A 14 19.58 -17.91 12.74
N ILE A 15 18.76 -18.71 13.43
CA ILE A 15 17.35 -18.88 13.07
C ILE A 15 16.58 -17.56 13.26
N ALA A 16 16.74 -16.90 14.39
CA ALA A 16 16.09 -15.61 14.66
C ALA A 16 16.53 -14.54 13.66
N GLY A 17 17.83 -14.47 13.34
CA GLY A 17 18.38 -13.58 12.32
C GLY A 17 17.83 -13.90 10.92
N GLY A 18 17.75 -15.17 10.57
CA GLY A 18 17.16 -15.62 9.30
C GLY A 18 15.68 -15.27 9.16
N VAL A 19 14.90 -15.50 10.21
CA VAL A 19 13.46 -15.12 10.24
C VAL A 19 13.31 -13.60 10.15
N MET A 20 14.10 -12.84 10.91
CA MET A 20 14.08 -11.37 10.86
C MET A 20 14.45 -10.85 9.47
N PHE A 21 15.49 -11.40 8.85
CA PHE A 21 15.91 -11.04 7.50
C PHE A 21 14.83 -11.41 6.46
N TYR A 22 14.19 -12.57 6.59
CA TYR A 22 13.11 -13.01 5.72
C TYR A 22 11.91 -12.06 5.79
N LEU A 23 11.44 -11.76 7.00
CA LEU A 23 10.35 -10.80 7.23
C LEU A 23 10.71 -9.40 6.71
N TRP A 24 11.95 -8.96 6.98
CA TRP A 24 12.43 -7.67 6.47
C TRP A 24 12.41 -7.61 4.94
N ARG A 25 12.85 -8.70 4.27
CA ARG A 25 12.80 -8.79 2.82
C ARG A 25 11.37 -8.72 2.29
N GLN A 26 10.43 -9.38 2.94
CA GLN A 26 9.01 -9.36 2.53
C GLN A 26 8.37 -7.98 2.69
N VAL A 27 8.58 -7.31 3.81
CA VAL A 27 8.05 -5.95 4.05
C VAL A 27 8.61 -4.95 3.04
N THR A 28 9.84 -5.14 2.61
CA THR A 28 10.54 -4.22 1.70
C THR A 28 10.44 -4.64 0.23
N ALA A 29 9.73 -5.71 -0.08
CA ALA A 29 9.51 -6.13 -1.45
C ALA A 29 8.67 -5.10 -2.21
N LEU A 30 9.11 -4.77 -3.40
CA LEU A 30 8.36 -3.94 -4.33
C LEU A 30 7.63 -4.83 -5.33
N PRO A 31 6.41 -4.50 -5.73
CA PRO A 31 5.65 -5.32 -6.66
C PRO A 31 6.33 -5.38 -8.03
N GLN A 32 6.21 -6.51 -8.69
CA GLN A 32 6.85 -6.74 -9.99
C GLN A 32 6.48 -5.68 -11.03
N TRP A 33 5.20 -5.25 -11.04
CA TRP A 33 4.73 -4.23 -11.97
C TRP A 33 5.46 -2.87 -11.81
N TYR A 34 5.95 -2.56 -10.61
CA TYR A 34 6.73 -1.33 -10.38
C TYR A 34 8.12 -1.42 -11.02
N SER A 35 8.76 -2.58 -10.95
CA SER A 35 10.05 -2.81 -11.61
C SER A 35 9.92 -2.74 -13.13
N GLU A 36 8.82 -3.25 -13.68
CA GLU A 36 8.50 -3.16 -15.10
C GLU A 36 8.25 -1.70 -15.53
N GLU A 37 7.56 -0.92 -14.70
CA GLU A 37 7.29 0.50 -14.95
C GLU A 37 8.55 1.38 -14.92
N LEU A 38 9.53 1.06 -14.06
CA LEU A 38 10.82 1.75 -14.03
C LEU A 38 11.66 1.53 -15.29
N THR A 39 11.48 0.39 -15.96
CA THR A 39 12.22 0.01 -17.18
C THR A 39 11.48 0.38 -18.47
N ALA A 40 10.18 0.61 -18.38
CA ALA A 40 9.35 1.03 -19.51
C ALA A 40 9.47 2.54 -19.76
N ALA A 41 9.15 2.96 -21.00
CA ALA A 41 8.97 4.39 -21.29
C ALA A 41 7.90 4.98 -20.35
N PRO A 42 8.01 6.27 -19.96
CA PRO A 42 7.04 6.89 -19.07
C PRO A 42 5.61 6.72 -19.59
N GLU A 43 4.83 5.88 -18.96
CA GLU A 43 3.42 5.68 -19.34
C GLU A 43 2.63 6.97 -19.07
N GLU A 44 1.77 7.34 -19.99
CA GLU A 44 0.86 8.45 -19.79
C GLU A 44 -0.05 8.21 -18.59
N PRO A 45 -0.41 9.25 -17.83
CA PRO A 45 -1.35 9.11 -16.74
C PRO A 45 -2.69 8.57 -17.27
N ALA A 46 -3.41 7.82 -16.43
CA ALA A 46 -4.72 7.28 -16.81
C ALA A 46 -5.60 8.35 -17.44
N PRO A 47 -6.21 8.08 -18.61
CA PRO A 47 -7.08 9.03 -19.26
C PRO A 47 -8.26 9.41 -18.35
N VAL A 48 -8.73 10.65 -18.48
CA VAL A 48 -9.80 11.20 -17.63
C VAL A 48 -10.97 11.58 -18.50
N LYS A 49 -12.17 11.13 -18.14
CA LYS A 49 -13.42 11.58 -18.78
C LYS A 49 -13.72 13.05 -18.46
N PRO A 50 -14.62 13.72 -19.22
CA PRO A 50 -14.99 15.11 -18.96
C PRO A 50 -15.56 15.36 -17.55
N ASP A 51 -16.20 14.35 -16.96
CA ASP A 51 -16.74 14.37 -15.59
C ASP A 51 -15.66 14.19 -14.51
N GLY A 52 -14.40 14.00 -14.93
CA GLY A 52 -13.28 13.81 -14.05
C GLY A 52 -13.04 12.37 -13.59
N THR A 53 -13.80 11.42 -14.10
CA THR A 53 -13.65 9.99 -13.82
C THR A 53 -12.42 9.43 -14.55
N LEU A 54 -11.65 8.58 -13.88
CA LEU A 54 -10.53 7.87 -14.48
C LEU A 54 -11.04 6.75 -15.40
N VAL A 55 -10.39 6.57 -16.54
CA VAL A 55 -10.74 5.51 -17.51
C VAL A 55 -9.87 4.29 -17.25
N TRP A 56 -10.52 3.16 -16.97
CA TRP A 56 -9.86 1.88 -16.85
C TRP A 56 -9.41 1.38 -18.23
N LYS A 57 -8.17 0.92 -18.31
CA LYS A 57 -7.64 0.26 -19.52
C LYS A 57 -7.94 -1.23 -19.42
N GLU A 58 -8.58 -1.78 -20.43
CA GLU A 58 -8.82 -3.22 -20.52
C GLU A 58 -7.58 -3.93 -21.07
N THR A 59 -7.13 -4.95 -20.35
CA THR A 59 -6.00 -5.80 -20.74
C THR A 59 -6.45 -7.27 -20.55
N GLY A 60 -7.04 -7.83 -21.57
CA GLY A 60 -7.66 -9.15 -21.49
C GLY A 60 -8.85 -9.16 -20.52
N LYS A 61 -8.80 -10.02 -19.49
CA LYS A 61 -9.83 -10.10 -18.44
C LYS A 61 -9.65 -9.07 -17.32
N ARG A 62 -8.51 -8.38 -17.31
CA ARG A 62 -8.14 -7.43 -16.29
C ARG A 62 -8.44 -6.01 -16.75
N LYS A 63 -9.00 -5.22 -15.85
CA LYS A 63 -9.08 -3.76 -15.99
C LYS A 63 -8.05 -3.11 -15.10
N GLU A 64 -7.31 -2.14 -15.61
CA GLU A 64 -6.21 -1.50 -14.90
C GLU A 64 -6.30 0.03 -14.95
N LEU A 65 -5.93 0.65 -13.82
CA LEU A 65 -5.59 2.08 -13.73
C LEU A 65 -4.13 2.19 -13.30
N ARG A 66 -3.33 2.90 -14.08
CA ARG A 66 -1.93 3.17 -13.72
C ARG A 66 -1.72 4.64 -13.48
N ASN A 67 -0.82 4.97 -12.58
CA ASN A 67 -0.40 6.34 -12.28
C ASN A 67 -1.56 7.28 -11.92
N PHE A 68 -2.62 6.75 -11.32
CA PHE A 68 -3.80 7.54 -10.93
C PHE A 68 -3.46 8.61 -9.87
N HIS A 69 -2.41 8.43 -9.08
CA HIS A 69 -1.91 9.41 -8.11
C HIS A 69 -1.46 10.73 -8.76
N ARG A 70 -1.04 10.72 -10.03
CA ARG A 70 -0.53 11.92 -10.71
C ARG A 70 -1.54 13.05 -10.78
N ARG A 71 -2.83 12.73 -10.78
CA ARG A 71 -3.88 13.75 -10.71
C ARG A 71 -3.91 14.44 -9.34
N ALA A 72 -3.91 13.66 -8.27
CA ALA A 72 -3.84 14.20 -6.91
C ALA A 72 -2.52 14.95 -6.67
N ALA A 73 -1.42 14.49 -7.25
CA ALA A 73 -0.11 15.12 -7.18
C ALA A 73 -0.08 16.54 -7.77
N LYS A 74 -0.95 16.86 -8.76
CA LYS A 74 -1.08 18.22 -9.28
C LYS A 74 -1.70 19.20 -8.28
N GLN A 75 -2.51 18.69 -7.35
CA GLN A 75 -3.22 19.49 -6.35
C GLN A 75 -2.55 19.42 -4.97
N ASP A 76 -1.83 18.33 -4.70
CA ASP A 76 -1.19 18.06 -3.42
C ASP A 76 0.31 17.78 -3.60
N PRO A 77 1.18 18.76 -3.24
CA PRO A 77 2.63 18.61 -3.35
C PRO A 77 3.19 17.48 -2.48
N VAL A 78 2.49 17.07 -1.43
CA VAL A 78 2.90 15.95 -0.57
C VAL A 78 2.76 14.65 -1.35
N VAL A 79 1.62 14.44 -2.01
CA VAL A 79 1.38 13.29 -2.89
C VAL A 79 2.45 13.22 -3.97
N ALA A 80 2.76 14.35 -4.62
CA ALA A 80 3.77 14.43 -5.67
C ALA A 80 5.16 13.99 -5.22
N LYS A 81 5.53 14.25 -3.97
CA LYS A 81 6.85 13.91 -3.41
C LYS A 81 6.92 12.48 -2.90
N VAL A 82 5.84 12.02 -2.30
CA VAL A 82 5.80 10.75 -1.55
C VAL A 82 5.41 9.57 -2.44
N ILE A 83 4.38 9.71 -3.29
CA ILE A 83 3.91 8.60 -4.11
C ILE A 83 4.70 8.53 -5.41
N LYS A 84 5.38 7.41 -5.63
CA LYS A 84 6.21 7.16 -6.82
C LYS A 84 5.43 6.52 -7.95
N ALA A 85 4.56 5.57 -7.61
CA ALA A 85 3.71 4.87 -8.57
C ALA A 85 2.39 4.47 -7.92
N SER A 86 1.36 4.27 -8.72
CA SER A 86 0.07 3.76 -8.25
C SER A 86 -0.57 2.88 -9.31
N ARG A 87 -1.15 1.78 -8.86
CA ARG A 87 -1.88 0.84 -9.71
C ARG A 87 -3.15 0.39 -9.02
N ALA A 88 -4.25 0.37 -9.78
CA ALA A 88 -5.43 -0.37 -9.42
C ALA A 88 -5.69 -1.43 -10.49
N SER A 89 -6.09 -2.62 -10.10
CA SER A 89 -6.53 -3.68 -10.98
C SER A 89 -7.84 -4.27 -10.51
N PHE A 90 -8.66 -4.65 -11.47
CA PHE A 90 -9.91 -5.37 -11.22
C PHE A 90 -9.94 -6.59 -12.12
N GLU A 91 -9.97 -7.77 -11.53
CA GLU A 91 -9.94 -9.05 -12.24
C GLU A 91 -10.78 -10.09 -11.48
N ASP A 92 -11.66 -10.77 -12.17
CA ASP A 92 -12.51 -11.83 -11.62
C ASP A 92 -13.24 -11.43 -10.30
N GLY A 93 -13.71 -10.17 -10.21
CA GLY A 93 -14.40 -9.64 -9.04
C GLY A 93 -13.49 -9.12 -7.93
N THR A 94 -12.17 -9.35 -8.02
CA THR A 94 -11.19 -8.90 -7.05
C THR A 94 -10.65 -7.52 -7.43
N LEU A 95 -10.69 -6.59 -6.49
CA LEU A 95 -10.05 -5.28 -6.59
C LEU A 95 -8.68 -5.35 -5.90
N GLU A 96 -7.64 -4.97 -6.59
CA GLU A 96 -6.34 -4.66 -5.98
C GLU A 96 -6.03 -3.18 -6.21
N LEU A 97 -5.68 -2.46 -5.15
CA LEU A 97 -5.37 -1.05 -5.18
C LEU A 97 -4.11 -0.82 -4.38
N GLY A 98 -3.09 -0.19 -4.98
CA GLY A 98 -1.86 0.02 -4.26
C GLY A 98 -1.02 1.16 -4.80
N VAL A 99 -0.12 1.62 -3.94
CA VAL A 99 0.84 2.68 -4.21
C VAL A 99 2.23 2.24 -3.78
N VAL A 100 3.23 2.68 -4.51
CA VAL A 100 4.62 2.68 -4.04
C VAL A 100 4.91 4.08 -3.49
N ALA A 101 5.27 4.15 -2.22
CA ALA A 101 5.52 5.39 -1.52
C ALA A 101 6.95 5.46 -0.98
N ASP A 102 7.55 6.64 -1.03
CA ASP A 102 8.83 6.95 -0.41
C ASP A 102 8.60 7.88 0.78
N LEU A 103 8.46 7.30 1.96
CA LEU A 103 8.15 8.03 3.19
C LEU A 103 9.30 8.91 3.70
N ARG A 104 10.53 8.75 3.16
CA ARG A 104 11.65 9.66 3.46
C ARG A 104 11.34 11.09 2.99
N ASN A 105 10.56 11.20 1.92
CA ASN A 105 10.19 12.48 1.31
C ASN A 105 8.94 13.11 1.93
N LEU A 106 8.39 12.51 3.01
CA LEU A 106 7.21 13.03 3.68
C LEU A 106 7.56 14.32 4.46
N PRO A 107 6.96 15.47 4.14
CA PRO A 107 7.21 16.72 4.84
C PRO A 107 6.51 16.68 6.21
N ARG A 108 7.27 16.26 7.24
CA ARG A 108 6.75 16.04 8.61
C ARG A 108 6.19 17.29 9.25
N ASP A 109 6.69 18.45 8.84
CA ASP A 109 6.23 19.78 9.27
C ASP A 109 4.80 20.13 8.79
N LYS A 110 4.35 19.48 7.70
CA LYS A 110 3.02 19.68 7.12
C LYS A 110 1.96 18.70 7.60
N LEU A 111 2.36 17.72 8.40
CA LEU A 111 1.42 16.74 8.94
C LEU A 111 0.60 17.37 10.07
N ASN A 112 -0.72 17.15 10.04
CA ASN A 112 -1.55 17.41 11.20
C ASN A 112 -1.27 16.37 12.31
N ASP A 113 -1.82 16.61 13.51
CA ASP A 113 -1.51 15.76 14.67
C ASP A 113 -1.90 14.30 14.47
N SER A 114 -3.07 14.03 13.88
CA SER A 114 -3.52 12.66 13.58
C SER A 114 -2.61 11.96 12.56
N GLN A 115 -2.18 12.67 11.53
CA GLN A 115 -1.25 12.15 10.52
C GLN A 115 0.13 11.88 11.11
N ARG A 116 0.60 12.75 12.01
CA ARG A 116 1.87 12.59 12.72
C ARG A 116 1.84 11.38 13.65
N GLU A 117 0.74 11.20 14.39
CA GLU A 117 0.52 10.04 15.24
C GLU A 117 0.48 8.74 14.42
N LEU A 118 -0.24 8.72 13.30
CA LEU A 118 -0.29 7.56 12.40
C LEU A 118 1.10 7.24 11.83
N PHE A 119 1.84 8.27 11.37
CA PHE A 119 3.20 8.08 10.88
C PHE A 119 4.11 7.50 11.96
N GLN A 120 4.01 7.99 13.20
CA GLN A 120 4.79 7.46 14.32
C GLN A 120 4.44 5.98 14.59
N LYS A 121 3.17 5.62 14.59
CA LYS A 121 2.73 4.23 14.73
C LYS A 121 3.26 3.34 13.60
N VAL A 122 3.27 3.83 12.37
CA VAL A 122 3.87 3.10 11.24
C VAL A 122 5.38 2.95 11.43
N HIS A 123 6.06 4.00 11.85
CA HIS A 123 7.51 3.96 12.10
C HIS A 123 7.87 2.97 13.23
N ASP A 124 7.12 2.98 14.33
CA ASP A 124 7.39 2.12 15.49
C ASP A 124 7.12 0.63 15.19
N ASN A 125 6.08 0.34 14.39
CA ASN A 125 5.72 -1.03 14.04
C ASN A 125 6.44 -1.57 12.79
N PHE A 126 6.85 -0.67 11.89
CA PHE A 126 7.49 -0.99 10.61
C PHE A 126 8.62 0.00 10.30
N PRO A 127 9.72 0.03 11.10
CA PRO A 127 10.78 1.03 10.93
C PRO A 127 11.38 1.01 9.53
N SER A 128 11.53 -0.18 8.93
CA SER A 128 12.03 -0.32 7.55
C SER A 128 11.13 0.29 6.49
N ALA A 129 9.85 0.53 6.78
CA ALA A 129 8.90 1.15 5.86
C ALA A 129 9.16 2.65 5.68
N THR A 130 9.79 3.30 6.66
CA THR A 130 10.04 4.75 6.64
C THR A 130 11.39 5.13 6.03
N ASP A 131 12.28 4.15 5.81
CA ASP A 131 13.66 4.37 5.36
C ASP A 131 13.90 4.09 3.87
N ARG A 132 12.87 3.68 3.15
CA ARG A 132 12.94 3.33 1.73
C ARG A 132 11.59 3.45 1.03
N GLU A 133 11.57 3.12 -0.26
CA GLU A 133 10.32 2.89 -0.98
C GLU A 133 9.63 1.64 -0.43
N ILE A 134 8.32 1.74 -0.24
CA ILE A 134 7.48 0.66 0.25
C ILE A 134 6.21 0.56 -0.59
N TYR A 135 5.77 -0.67 -0.85
CA TYR A 135 4.45 -0.92 -1.41
C TYR A 135 3.41 -1.00 -0.29
N ILE A 136 2.35 -0.22 -0.44
CA ILE A 136 1.15 -0.27 0.41
C ILE A 136 -0.05 -0.44 -0.49
N GLY A 137 -0.83 -1.48 -0.25
CA GLY A 137 -1.99 -1.79 -1.08
C GLY A 137 -3.11 -2.44 -0.28
N VAL A 138 -4.24 -2.57 -0.95
CA VAL A 138 -5.41 -3.31 -0.47
C VAL A 138 -5.81 -4.30 -1.56
N GLU A 139 -6.10 -5.52 -1.16
CA GLU A 139 -6.72 -6.55 -1.99
C GLU A 139 -8.09 -6.86 -1.42
N ASP A 140 -9.12 -6.74 -2.24
CA ASP A 140 -10.49 -7.02 -1.84
C ASP A 140 -11.17 -7.97 -2.84
N PRO A 141 -11.43 -9.22 -2.46
CA PRO A 141 -12.08 -10.20 -3.33
C PRO A 141 -13.58 -9.96 -3.51
N ALA A 142 -14.17 -9.06 -2.73
CA ALA A 142 -15.59 -8.75 -2.77
C ALA A 142 -15.87 -7.27 -2.46
N PRO A 143 -15.35 -6.33 -3.28
CA PRO A 143 -15.60 -4.91 -3.07
C PRO A 143 -17.08 -4.59 -3.23
N VAL A 144 -17.56 -3.65 -2.44
CA VAL A 144 -18.98 -3.27 -2.40
C VAL A 144 -19.17 -1.97 -3.18
N LEU A 145 -20.26 -1.90 -3.94
CA LEU A 145 -20.68 -0.67 -4.63
C LEU A 145 -21.73 0.07 -3.79
N VAL A 146 -21.34 1.21 -3.24
CA VAL A 146 -22.23 2.08 -2.48
C VAL A 146 -22.35 3.43 -3.19
N ASN A 147 -23.55 3.78 -3.62
CA ASN A 147 -23.82 5.05 -4.33
C ASN A 147 -22.87 5.32 -5.52
N GLY A 148 -22.53 4.27 -6.28
CA GLY A 148 -21.63 4.37 -7.43
C GLY A 148 -20.14 4.52 -7.08
N LYS A 149 -19.78 4.34 -5.82
CA LYS A 149 -18.39 4.34 -5.33
C LYS A 149 -17.98 2.95 -4.90
N ILE A 150 -16.72 2.62 -5.08
CA ILE A 150 -16.13 1.39 -4.53
C ILE A 150 -15.84 1.61 -3.04
N GLU A 151 -16.32 0.69 -2.23
CA GLU A 151 -15.95 0.59 -0.82
C GLU A 151 -15.38 -0.80 -0.53
N LEU A 152 -14.43 -0.84 0.39
CA LEU A 152 -13.81 -2.09 0.82
C LEU A 152 -14.81 -2.96 1.57
N GLY A 153 -14.95 -4.20 1.13
CA GLY A 153 -15.75 -5.22 1.79
C GLY A 153 -15.13 -5.73 3.10
N PRO A 154 -15.85 -6.61 3.79
CA PRO A 154 -15.38 -7.16 5.07
C PRO A 154 -14.15 -8.07 4.94
N THR A 155 -13.91 -8.63 3.77
CA THR A 155 -12.82 -9.57 3.47
C THR A 155 -11.57 -8.88 2.89
N ALA A 156 -11.58 -7.56 2.81
CA ALA A 156 -10.45 -6.80 2.33
C ALA A 156 -9.19 -7.03 3.18
N LYS A 157 -8.03 -7.07 2.52
CA LYS A 157 -6.73 -7.32 3.14
C LYS A 157 -5.77 -6.18 2.84
N LEU A 158 -4.98 -5.80 3.82
CA LEU A 158 -3.89 -4.83 3.66
C LEU A 158 -2.63 -5.55 3.17
N LYS A 159 -1.98 -5.00 2.15
CA LYS A 159 -0.67 -5.44 1.66
C LYS A 159 0.40 -4.43 2.06
N VAL A 160 1.50 -4.91 2.61
CA VAL A 160 2.69 -4.10 2.92
C VAL A 160 3.91 -4.88 2.39
N GLY A 161 4.48 -4.42 1.30
CA GLY A 161 5.41 -5.24 0.52
C GLY A 161 4.72 -6.52 0.02
N ASP A 162 5.33 -7.66 0.29
CA ASP A 162 4.75 -8.98 -0.01
C ASP A 162 3.89 -9.54 1.15
N LEU A 163 3.85 -8.84 2.29
CA LEU A 163 3.05 -9.28 3.43
C LEU A 163 1.59 -8.88 3.25
N THR A 164 0.70 -9.81 3.59
CA THR A 164 -0.74 -9.60 3.56
C THR A 164 -1.31 -9.76 4.97
N TYR A 165 -2.11 -8.80 5.39
CA TYR A 165 -2.76 -8.74 6.70
C TYR A 165 -4.27 -8.61 6.52
N ASP A 166 -5.04 -9.33 7.34
CA ASP A 166 -6.46 -9.00 7.48
C ASP A 166 -6.60 -7.58 8.06
N LEU A 167 -7.61 -6.83 7.62
CA LEU A 167 -7.82 -5.46 8.06
C LEU A 167 -7.94 -5.36 9.59
N ASP A 168 -8.54 -6.36 10.24
CA ASP A 168 -8.65 -6.41 11.71
C ASP A 168 -7.28 -6.50 12.37
N ALA A 169 -6.41 -7.38 11.86
CA ALA A 169 -5.06 -7.54 12.39
C ALA A 169 -4.20 -6.27 12.16
N ALA A 170 -4.37 -5.62 11.01
CA ALA A 170 -3.69 -4.37 10.70
C ALA A 170 -4.18 -3.22 11.61
N ALA A 171 -5.49 -3.08 11.79
CA ALA A 171 -6.10 -2.08 12.65
C ALA A 171 -5.66 -2.24 14.12
N ALA A 172 -5.66 -3.49 14.62
CA ALA A 172 -5.19 -3.79 15.98
C ALA A 172 -3.72 -3.37 16.18
N ARG A 173 -2.84 -3.63 15.20
CA ARG A 173 -1.42 -3.19 15.26
C ARG A 173 -1.27 -1.68 15.26
N LEU A 174 -2.13 -0.98 14.52
CA LEU A 174 -2.14 0.48 14.46
C LEU A 174 -2.89 1.13 15.65
N GLY A 175 -3.48 0.31 16.53
CA GLY A 175 -4.22 0.77 17.70
C GLY A 175 -5.47 1.58 17.34
N MET A 176 -6.17 1.19 16.26
CA MET A 176 -7.40 1.85 15.82
C MET A 176 -8.51 0.83 15.48
N PRO A 177 -9.79 1.25 15.50
CA PRO A 177 -10.89 0.39 15.06
C PRO A 177 -10.77 0.04 13.57
N THR A 178 -11.13 -1.20 13.19
CA THR A 178 -11.12 -1.67 11.79
C THR A 178 -11.96 -0.78 10.88
N GLU A 179 -13.13 -0.36 11.35
CA GLU A 179 -14.01 0.52 10.57
C GLU A 179 -13.36 1.89 10.28
N THR A 180 -12.57 2.41 11.22
CA THR A 180 -11.80 3.64 11.02
C THR A 180 -10.74 3.45 9.94
N LEU A 181 -10.01 2.34 9.97
CA LEU A 181 -9.01 2.02 8.97
C LEU A 181 -9.65 1.85 7.59
N ARG A 182 -10.78 1.11 7.51
CA ARG A 182 -11.55 0.92 6.27
C ARG A 182 -12.04 2.25 5.71
N ALA A 183 -12.63 3.09 6.55
CA ALA A 183 -13.12 4.42 6.14
C ALA A 183 -11.97 5.32 5.61
N GLN A 184 -10.79 5.26 6.19
CA GLN A 184 -9.61 5.98 5.70
C GLN A 184 -9.19 5.50 4.32
N PHE A 185 -9.13 4.19 4.07
CA PHE A 185 -8.84 3.64 2.74
C PHE A 185 -9.89 4.04 1.71
N ASN A 186 -11.18 3.93 2.05
CA ASN A 186 -12.27 4.33 1.17
C ASN A 186 -12.19 5.81 0.81
N ALA A 187 -11.96 6.68 1.81
CA ALA A 187 -11.81 8.12 1.60
C ALA A 187 -10.61 8.44 0.69
N GLU A 188 -9.48 7.74 0.89
CA GLU A 188 -8.28 7.96 0.09
C GLU A 188 -8.47 7.47 -1.35
N ALA A 189 -9.08 6.30 -1.57
CA ALA A 189 -9.40 5.80 -2.89
C ALA A 189 -10.31 6.77 -3.66
N GLN A 190 -11.31 7.34 -2.99
CA GLN A 190 -12.19 8.36 -3.57
C GLN A 190 -11.43 9.65 -3.88
N ARG A 191 -10.57 10.13 -2.97
CA ARG A 191 -9.72 11.31 -3.16
C ARG A 191 -8.80 11.16 -4.38
N LEU A 192 -8.29 9.96 -4.60
CA LEU A 192 -7.45 9.62 -5.74
C LEU A 192 -8.26 9.41 -7.04
N GLY A 193 -9.60 9.45 -6.96
CA GLY A 193 -10.49 9.35 -8.12
C GLY A 193 -10.69 7.92 -8.63
N VAL A 194 -10.43 6.92 -7.79
CA VAL A 194 -10.69 5.52 -8.15
C VAL A 194 -12.20 5.28 -8.10
N THR A 195 -12.77 5.00 -9.26
CA THR A 195 -14.19 4.69 -9.46
C THR A 195 -14.34 3.24 -9.93
N PRO A 196 -15.54 2.66 -9.87
CA PRO A 196 -15.81 1.34 -10.43
C PRO A 196 -15.37 1.23 -11.89
N PRO A 197 -14.81 0.07 -12.29
CA PRO A 197 -14.41 -0.20 -13.66
C PRO A 197 -15.60 -0.40 -14.61
#